data_a8d4caa279de8876010a58ea71984fbe
#
_entry.id   a8d4caa279de8876010a58ea71984fbe
#
_cell.length_a   1.000
_cell.length_b   1.000
_cell.length_c   1.000
_cell.angle_alpha   90.00
_cell.angle_beta   90.00
_cell.angle_gamma   90.00
#
_symmetry.space_group_name_H-M   'P 1'
#
loop_
_entity.id
_entity.type
_entity.pdbx_description
1 polymer ?
#
loop_
_entity_poly.entity_id
_entity_poly.type
_entity_poly.pdbx_seq_one_letter_code
_entity_poly.pdbx_strand_id
1 'polypeptide(L)'
;MTKKINKDTVSEKQVFTTGEAAKICNVSQQTIIRCFDSGRLHGFKVPGSRFRRIPRNELVRFMQQNNMDPGRLDSGPVQVLVIGLSSAETDSIIQNHAVGHNIKIHHADDAWEAGFLAQQCKPELVLINSSVPGIQKHSVHRSLTNKNGNEPMIVVVDKNYHNGINTSPQNDDSTEVIKKAVLQLLSA
;
A
#
# COMPACT_ATOMS: atom_id res chain seq x y z
N MET A 1 13.18 -5.59 -27.22
CA MET A 1 11.84 -5.01 -27.00
C MET A 1 11.29 -5.57 -25.69
N THR A 2 11.56 -4.91 -24.58
CA THR A 2 11.12 -5.32 -23.25
C THR A 2 9.73 -4.73 -23.01
N LYS A 3 8.70 -5.58 -23.07
CA LYS A 3 7.31 -5.22 -22.77
C LYS A 3 7.21 -4.86 -21.29
N LYS A 4 7.08 -3.57 -20.97
CA LYS A 4 6.66 -3.11 -19.64
C LYS A 4 5.29 -3.71 -19.36
N ILE A 5 5.24 -4.64 -18.42
CA ILE A 5 3.97 -5.18 -17.90
C ILE A 5 3.37 -4.06 -17.05
N ASN A 6 2.26 -3.49 -17.54
CA ASN A 6 1.43 -2.56 -16.77
C ASN A 6 0.94 -3.26 -15.51
N LYS A 7 1.19 -2.63 -14.36
CA LYS A 7 1.03 -3.15 -13.01
C LYS A 7 -0.40 -2.96 -12.46
N ASP A 8 -1.36 -2.70 -13.32
CA ASP A 8 -2.67 -2.13 -12.95
C ASP A 8 -3.79 -3.15 -12.71
N THR A 9 -3.50 -4.46 -12.60
CA THR A 9 -4.63 -5.40 -12.48
C THR A 9 -4.31 -6.69 -11.72
N VAL A 10 -3.98 -6.60 -10.42
CA VAL A 10 -4.10 -7.78 -9.54
C VAL A 10 -5.57 -8.17 -9.42
N SER A 11 -6.48 -7.21 -9.42
CA SER A 11 -7.93 -7.40 -9.35
C SER A 11 -8.51 -8.21 -10.52
N GLU A 12 -7.94 -8.11 -11.73
CA GLU A 12 -8.38 -8.88 -12.91
C GLU A 12 -7.55 -10.13 -13.17
N LYS A 13 -6.44 -10.31 -12.47
CA LYS A 13 -5.51 -11.40 -12.71
C LYS A 13 -6.07 -12.74 -12.25
N GLN A 14 -6.17 -13.69 -13.18
CA GLN A 14 -6.75 -15.01 -12.93
C GLN A 14 -5.73 -16.07 -12.52
N VAL A 15 -4.43 -15.82 -12.72
CA VAL A 15 -3.36 -16.80 -12.44
C VAL A 15 -2.14 -16.08 -11.86
N PHE A 16 -1.64 -16.57 -10.74
CA PHE A 16 -0.50 -16.01 -10.01
C PHE A 16 0.74 -16.90 -10.10
N THR A 17 1.91 -16.26 -10.00
CA THR A 17 3.18 -16.93 -9.73
C THR A 17 3.32 -17.23 -8.24
N THR A 18 4.26 -18.10 -7.86
CA THR A 18 4.57 -18.36 -6.44
C THR A 18 5.05 -17.11 -5.70
N GLY A 19 5.77 -16.21 -6.37
CA GLY A 19 6.23 -14.96 -5.77
C GLY A 19 5.10 -13.95 -5.54
N GLU A 20 4.15 -13.86 -6.46
CA GLU A 20 2.96 -13.01 -6.30
C GLU A 20 2.04 -13.56 -5.20
N ALA A 21 1.78 -14.86 -5.19
CA ALA A 21 0.99 -15.49 -4.13
C ALA A 21 1.63 -15.30 -2.74
N ALA A 22 2.96 -15.37 -2.66
CA ALA A 22 3.70 -15.13 -1.44
C ALA A 22 3.48 -13.69 -0.89
N LYS A 23 3.53 -12.70 -1.78
CA LYS A 23 3.26 -11.30 -1.42
C LYS A 23 1.81 -11.09 -0.96
N ILE A 24 0.84 -11.67 -1.67
CA ILE A 24 -0.59 -11.56 -1.35
C ILE A 24 -0.88 -12.21 0.01
N CYS A 25 -0.34 -13.40 0.26
CA CYS A 25 -0.52 -14.13 1.53
C CYS A 25 0.36 -13.61 2.67
N ASN A 26 1.25 -12.64 2.41
CA ASN A 26 2.25 -12.15 3.36
C ASN A 26 3.11 -13.26 3.98
N VAL A 27 3.61 -14.17 3.14
CA VAL A 27 4.48 -15.28 3.53
C VAL A 27 5.70 -15.35 2.61
N SER A 28 6.70 -16.18 2.98
CA SER A 28 7.85 -16.39 2.09
C SER A 28 7.44 -17.19 0.83
N GLN A 29 8.13 -16.91 -0.29
CA GLN A 29 7.92 -17.68 -1.52
C GLN A 29 8.17 -19.19 -1.31
N GLN A 30 9.11 -19.54 -0.44
CA GLN A 30 9.41 -20.92 -0.09
C GLN A 30 8.22 -21.60 0.62
N THR A 31 7.48 -20.86 1.45
CA THR A 31 6.25 -21.34 2.12
C THR A 31 5.19 -21.69 1.06
N ILE A 32 4.96 -20.82 0.08
CA ILE A 32 4.03 -21.07 -1.02
C ILE A 32 4.44 -22.31 -1.83
N ILE A 33 5.74 -22.44 -2.15
CA ILE A 33 6.26 -23.61 -2.87
C ILE A 33 6.00 -24.89 -2.08
N ARG A 34 6.26 -24.91 -0.77
CA ARG A 34 5.99 -26.06 0.11
C ARG A 34 4.51 -26.41 0.15
N CYS A 35 3.62 -25.40 0.25
CA CYS A 35 2.17 -25.60 0.23
C CYS A 35 1.69 -26.18 -1.10
N PHE A 36 2.26 -25.71 -2.21
CA PHE A 36 1.96 -26.23 -3.55
C PHE A 36 2.43 -27.68 -3.69
N ASP A 37 3.68 -27.97 -3.34
CA ASP A 37 4.26 -29.30 -3.51
C ASP A 37 3.66 -30.36 -2.56
N SER A 38 3.12 -29.93 -1.40
CA SER A 38 2.36 -30.79 -0.47
C SER A 38 0.86 -30.93 -0.80
N GLY A 39 0.39 -30.31 -1.88
CA GLY A 39 -1.02 -30.35 -2.29
C GLY A 39 -1.98 -29.49 -1.46
N ARG A 40 -1.48 -28.73 -0.49
CA ARG A 40 -2.33 -27.78 0.30
C ARG A 40 -2.77 -26.55 -0.49
N LEU A 41 -1.97 -26.14 -1.48
CA LEU A 41 -2.29 -25.08 -2.41
C LEU A 41 -2.32 -25.66 -3.83
N HIS A 42 -3.50 -25.70 -4.43
CA HIS A 42 -3.67 -26.28 -5.76
C HIS A 42 -3.25 -25.31 -6.86
N GLY A 43 -2.82 -25.88 -7.96
CA GLY A 43 -2.41 -25.16 -9.15
C GLY A 43 -1.79 -26.10 -10.19
N PHE A 44 -1.12 -25.54 -11.18
CA PHE A 44 -0.50 -26.34 -12.24
C PHE A 44 0.94 -25.90 -12.50
N LYS A 45 1.73 -26.83 -13.06
CA LYS A 45 3.06 -26.53 -13.59
C LYS A 45 2.94 -26.29 -15.08
N VAL A 46 3.64 -25.27 -15.56
CA VAL A 46 3.72 -25.04 -17.01
C VAL A 46 4.46 -26.22 -17.65
N PRO A 47 3.88 -26.89 -18.66
CA PRO A 47 4.53 -28.02 -19.34
C PRO A 47 5.95 -27.68 -19.79
N GLY A 48 6.91 -28.57 -19.55
CA GLY A 48 8.31 -28.34 -19.88
C GLY A 48 9.07 -27.36 -18.99
N SER A 49 8.46 -26.87 -17.91
CA SER A 49 9.09 -25.90 -17.01
C SER A 49 8.91 -26.24 -15.53
N ARG A 50 9.73 -25.59 -14.66
CA ARG A 50 9.59 -25.64 -13.20
C ARG A 50 8.61 -24.60 -12.66
N PHE A 51 8.03 -23.77 -13.52
CA PHE A 51 7.19 -22.66 -13.09
C PHE A 51 5.82 -23.15 -12.64
N ARG A 52 5.50 -22.85 -11.38
CA ARG A 52 4.20 -23.11 -10.76
C ARG A 52 3.27 -21.93 -11.04
N ARG A 53 2.02 -22.25 -11.31
CA ARG A 53 0.94 -21.28 -11.53
C ARG A 53 -0.22 -21.60 -10.61
N ILE A 54 -0.75 -20.60 -9.96
CA ILE A 54 -1.79 -20.70 -8.95
C ILE A 54 -3.01 -19.96 -9.47
N PRO A 55 -4.11 -20.65 -9.81
CA PRO A 55 -5.37 -20.01 -10.18
C PRO A 55 -5.93 -19.16 -9.03
N ARG A 56 -6.62 -18.07 -9.38
CA ARG A 56 -7.20 -17.13 -8.41
C ARG A 56 -8.13 -17.83 -7.41
N ASN A 57 -9.05 -18.65 -7.90
CA ASN A 57 -9.98 -19.40 -7.06
C ASN A 57 -9.28 -20.32 -6.05
N GLU A 58 -8.18 -20.95 -6.45
CA GLU A 58 -7.39 -21.80 -5.56
C GLU A 58 -6.62 -20.99 -4.51
N LEU A 59 -6.14 -19.79 -4.89
CA LEU A 59 -5.50 -18.90 -3.93
C LEU A 59 -6.50 -18.35 -2.91
N VAL A 60 -7.71 -17.94 -3.35
CA VAL A 60 -8.82 -17.54 -2.47
C VAL A 60 -9.15 -18.65 -1.48
N ARG A 61 -9.35 -19.87 -1.98
CA ARG A 61 -9.67 -21.04 -1.16
C ARG A 61 -8.59 -21.32 -0.11
N PHE A 62 -7.33 -21.26 -0.52
CA PHE A 62 -6.18 -21.43 0.37
C PHE A 62 -6.15 -20.35 1.46
N MET A 63 -6.39 -19.08 1.10
CA MET A 63 -6.42 -17.97 2.06
C MET A 63 -7.55 -18.17 3.07
N GLN A 64 -8.76 -18.52 2.64
CA GLN A 64 -9.90 -18.80 3.53
C GLN A 64 -9.62 -19.94 4.49
N GLN A 65 -9.02 -21.05 4.01
CA GLN A 65 -8.66 -22.19 4.83
C GLN A 65 -7.59 -21.90 5.89
N ASN A 66 -6.77 -20.87 5.68
CA ASN A 66 -5.71 -20.47 6.59
C ASN A 66 -6.03 -19.17 7.35
N ASN A 67 -7.30 -18.74 7.41
CA ASN A 67 -7.77 -17.53 8.07
C ASN A 67 -7.06 -16.25 7.59
N MET A 68 -6.72 -16.21 6.29
CA MET A 68 -6.16 -15.04 5.62
C MET A 68 -7.29 -14.29 4.91
N ASP A 69 -7.25 -12.96 4.90
CA ASP A 69 -8.25 -12.15 4.22
C ASP A 69 -8.14 -12.25 2.69
N PRO A 70 -9.14 -12.82 1.97
CA PRO A 70 -9.15 -12.87 0.51
C PRO A 70 -9.29 -11.50 -0.16
N GLY A 71 -9.78 -10.48 0.55
CA GLY A 71 -9.89 -9.11 0.06
C GLY A 71 -8.56 -8.53 -0.43
N ARG A 72 -7.44 -9.06 0.06
CA ARG A 72 -6.09 -8.74 -0.46
C ARG A 72 -5.87 -9.08 -1.93
N LEU A 73 -6.67 -9.97 -2.50
CA LEU A 73 -6.64 -10.30 -3.93
C LEU A 73 -7.39 -9.26 -4.77
N ASP A 74 -8.44 -8.67 -4.21
CA ASP A 74 -9.30 -7.69 -4.87
C ASP A 74 -8.84 -6.26 -4.61
N SER A 75 -8.11 -6.04 -3.52
CA SER A 75 -7.47 -4.78 -3.25
C SER A 75 -6.22 -4.64 -4.14
N GLY A 76 -6.27 -3.71 -5.09
CA GLY A 76 -5.07 -3.17 -5.73
C GLY A 76 -4.10 -2.64 -4.67
N PRO A 77 -2.99 -1.99 -5.05
CA PRO A 77 -2.08 -1.40 -4.08
C PRO A 77 -2.84 -0.46 -3.14
N VAL A 78 -2.52 -0.52 -1.86
CA VAL A 78 -2.97 0.49 -0.89
C VAL A 78 -2.49 1.86 -1.39
N GLN A 79 -3.43 2.78 -1.62
CA GLN A 79 -3.12 4.10 -2.14
C GLN A 79 -2.86 5.06 -0.99
N VAL A 80 -1.67 5.64 -0.97
CA VAL A 80 -1.28 6.67 0.01
C VAL A 80 -1.06 7.98 -0.72
N LEU A 81 -1.73 9.05 -0.31
CA LEU A 81 -1.54 10.39 -0.82
C LEU A 81 -0.78 11.22 0.22
N VAL A 82 0.33 11.79 -0.20
CA VAL A 82 1.21 12.61 0.63
C VAL A 82 1.18 14.04 0.10
N ILE A 83 0.89 15.01 0.97
CA ILE A 83 0.67 16.40 0.57
C ILE A 83 1.63 17.33 1.34
N GLY A 84 2.53 18.00 0.60
CA GLY A 84 3.46 18.99 1.14
C GLY A 84 4.53 18.44 2.08
N LEU A 85 4.82 17.14 2.02
CA LEU A 85 5.91 16.50 2.77
C LEU A 85 7.04 16.09 1.83
N SER A 86 8.27 16.01 2.36
CA SER A 86 9.43 15.54 1.60
C SER A 86 9.21 14.10 1.10
N SER A 87 9.30 13.89 -0.22
CA SER A 87 9.07 12.57 -0.82
C SER A 87 10.09 11.54 -0.34
N ALA A 88 11.38 11.88 -0.31
CA ALA A 88 12.45 10.95 0.04
C ALA A 88 12.33 10.41 1.48
N GLU A 89 12.03 11.29 2.44
CA GLU A 89 11.85 10.91 3.84
C GLU A 89 10.58 10.10 4.05
N THR A 90 9.45 10.58 3.50
CA THR A 90 8.14 9.94 3.68
C THR A 90 8.10 8.56 3.04
N ASP A 91 8.64 8.41 1.82
CA ASP A 91 8.71 7.14 1.12
C ASP A 91 9.56 6.13 1.89
N SER A 92 10.69 6.56 2.43
CA SER A 92 11.57 5.72 3.25
C SER A 92 10.84 5.20 4.49
N ILE A 93 10.12 6.08 5.21
CA ILE A 93 9.35 5.71 6.40
C ILE A 93 8.25 4.70 6.03
N ILE A 94 7.46 5.00 5.00
CA ILE A 94 6.35 4.13 4.58
C ILE A 94 6.88 2.76 4.13
N GLN A 95 7.91 2.72 3.29
CA GLN A 95 8.46 1.47 2.77
C GLN A 95 9.07 0.60 3.86
N ASN A 96 9.76 1.19 4.85
CA ASN A 96 10.36 0.46 5.96
C ASN A 96 9.31 -0.20 6.88
N HIS A 97 8.13 0.40 7.01
CA HIS A 97 7.07 -0.12 7.89
C HIS A 97 5.98 -0.91 7.14
N ALA A 98 5.99 -0.86 5.82
CA ALA A 98 5.02 -1.56 4.96
C ALA A 98 5.57 -2.83 4.32
N VAL A 99 6.55 -3.46 4.94
CA VAL A 99 7.20 -4.68 4.43
C VAL A 99 6.15 -5.77 4.17
N GLY A 100 6.10 -6.26 2.93
CA GLY A 100 5.12 -7.29 2.53
C GLY A 100 3.79 -6.77 2.01
N HIS A 101 3.50 -5.47 2.15
CA HIS A 101 2.30 -4.84 1.59
C HIS A 101 2.59 -4.18 0.24
N ASN A 102 1.59 -4.21 -0.66
CA ASN A 102 1.68 -3.52 -1.94
C ASN A 102 1.14 -2.10 -1.76
N ILE A 103 2.03 -1.12 -1.57
CA ILE A 103 1.67 0.28 -1.38
C ILE A 103 2.09 1.08 -2.61
N LYS A 104 1.22 2.00 -3.04
CA LYS A 104 1.52 3.01 -4.05
C LYS A 104 1.38 4.38 -3.42
N ILE A 105 2.48 5.14 -3.44
CA ILE A 105 2.56 6.48 -2.86
C ILE A 105 2.40 7.50 -3.99
N HIS A 106 1.59 8.50 -3.74
CA HIS A 106 1.39 9.66 -4.60
C HIS A 106 1.77 10.92 -3.83
N HIS A 107 2.47 11.82 -4.47
CA HIS A 107 2.89 13.09 -3.89
C HIS A 107 2.16 14.25 -4.56
N ALA A 108 1.74 15.21 -3.76
CA ALA A 108 1.19 16.49 -4.19
C ALA A 108 1.87 17.61 -3.42
N ASP A 109 2.23 18.69 -4.10
CA ASP A 109 2.87 19.84 -3.48
C ASP A 109 1.86 20.83 -2.93
N ASP A 110 0.67 20.88 -3.51
CA ASP A 110 -0.39 21.80 -3.12
C ASP A 110 -1.79 21.17 -3.06
N ALA A 111 -2.76 21.96 -2.61
CA ALA A 111 -4.15 21.53 -2.45
C ALA A 111 -4.86 21.19 -3.76
N TRP A 112 -4.50 21.84 -4.86
CA TRP A 112 -5.13 21.62 -6.17
C TRP A 112 -4.70 20.29 -6.76
N GLU A 113 -3.39 20.04 -6.79
CA GLU A 113 -2.81 18.78 -7.23
C GLU A 113 -3.29 17.61 -6.36
N ALA A 114 -3.34 17.82 -5.04
CA ALA A 114 -3.87 16.85 -4.10
C ALA A 114 -5.32 16.47 -4.41
N GLY A 115 -6.18 17.43 -4.74
CA GLY A 115 -7.56 17.16 -5.13
C GLY A 115 -7.68 16.35 -6.41
N PHE A 116 -6.86 16.65 -7.41
CA PHE A 116 -6.81 15.89 -8.67
C PHE A 116 -6.33 14.45 -8.47
N LEU A 117 -5.23 14.27 -7.74
CA LEU A 117 -4.68 12.94 -7.45
C LEU A 117 -5.62 12.11 -6.58
N ALA A 118 -6.28 12.72 -5.60
CA ALA A 118 -7.23 12.04 -4.74
C ALA A 118 -8.41 11.45 -5.51
N GLN A 119 -8.92 12.16 -6.51
CA GLN A 119 -9.97 11.66 -7.40
C GLN A 119 -9.51 10.46 -8.25
N GLN A 120 -8.26 10.47 -8.68
CA GLN A 120 -7.69 9.39 -9.50
C GLN A 120 -7.34 8.14 -8.67
N CYS A 121 -6.62 8.32 -7.57
CA CYS A 121 -6.07 7.20 -6.81
C CYS A 121 -7.01 6.69 -5.73
N LYS A 122 -8.01 7.47 -5.29
CA LYS A 122 -8.94 7.14 -4.21
C LYS A 122 -8.20 6.58 -2.98
N PRO A 123 -7.39 7.41 -2.30
CA PRO A 123 -6.44 6.96 -1.29
C PRO A 123 -7.14 6.35 -0.07
N GLU A 124 -6.51 5.38 0.54
CA GLU A 124 -6.88 4.85 1.86
C GLU A 124 -6.25 5.66 3.01
N LEU A 125 -5.07 6.26 2.75
CA LEU A 125 -4.38 7.13 3.71
C LEU A 125 -4.00 8.44 3.03
N VAL A 126 -4.25 9.54 3.71
CA VAL A 126 -3.82 10.89 3.31
C VAL A 126 -2.95 11.47 4.42
N LEU A 127 -1.69 11.78 4.11
CA LEU A 127 -0.76 12.47 4.98
C LEU A 127 -0.65 13.93 4.53
N ILE A 128 -0.92 14.86 5.43
CA ILE A 128 -0.97 16.30 5.10
C ILE A 128 0.02 17.05 5.98
N ASN A 129 0.91 17.82 5.37
CA ASN A 129 1.68 18.82 6.11
C ASN A 129 0.75 19.95 6.56
N SER A 130 0.75 20.28 7.85
CA SER A 130 -0.07 21.35 8.43
C SER A 130 0.18 22.74 7.81
N SER A 131 1.35 22.93 7.21
CA SER A 131 1.76 24.21 6.61
C SER A 131 1.22 24.42 5.19
N VAL A 132 0.54 23.43 4.57
CA VAL A 132 -0.01 23.58 3.22
C VAL A 132 -1.21 24.51 3.22
N PRO A 133 -1.17 25.65 2.49
CA PRO A 133 -2.29 26.58 2.45
C PRO A 133 -3.52 25.97 1.79
N GLY A 134 -4.71 26.36 2.27
CA GLY A 134 -5.98 25.97 1.65
C GLY A 134 -6.50 24.58 2.01
N ILE A 135 -5.75 23.80 2.77
CA ILE A 135 -6.19 22.50 3.25
C ILE A 135 -6.66 22.61 4.71
N GLN A 136 -7.98 22.57 4.90
CA GLN A 136 -8.56 22.45 6.23
C GLN A 136 -8.99 21.00 6.47
N LYS A 137 -8.57 20.41 7.60
CA LYS A 137 -8.85 19.02 7.97
C LYS A 137 -10.33 18.62 7.78
N HIS A 138 -11.26 19.51 8.15
CA HIS A 138 -12.70 19.28 8.03
C HIS A 138 -13.23 19.28 6.58
N SER A 139 -12.57 20.00 5.68
CA SER A 139 -12.97 20.06 4.26
C SER A 139 -12.53 18.82 3.50
N VAL A 140 -11.42 18.22 3.90
CA VAL A 140 -10.85 17.03 3.24
C VAL A 140 -11.71 15.80 3.53
N HIS A 141 -12.21 15.62 4.75
CA HIS A 141 -13.07 14.49 5.14
C HIS A 141 -14.37 14.38 4.32
N ARG A 142 -14.97 15.51 3.93
CA ARG A 142 -16.25 15.52 3.19
C ARG A 142 -16.12 15.20 1.70
N SER A 143 -14.93 15.31 1.14
CA SER A 143 -14.72 15.30 -0.30
C SER A 143 -14.04 14.03 -0.81
N LEU A 144 -13.47 13.24 0.09
CA LEU A 144 -12.67 12.08 -0.30
C LEU A 144 -13.32 10.77 0.12
N THR A 145 -13.44 9.88 -0.82
CA THR A 145 -13.76 8.47 -0.58
C THR A 145 -12.67 7.60 -1.16
N ASN A 146 -12.33 6.51 -0.45
CA ASN A 146 -11.40 5.52 -0.98
C ASN A 146 -12.07 4.63 -2.04
N LYS A 147 -11.33 3.69 -2.62
CA LYS A 147 -11.84 2.77 -3.65
C LYS A 147 -13.02 1.89 -3.19
N ASN A 148 -13.19 1.70 -1.88
CA ASN A 148 -14.29 0.93 -1.28
C ASN A 148 -15.51 1.81 -0.93
N GLY A 149 -15.47 3.11 -1.23
CA GLY A 149 -16.51 4.07 -0.90
C GLY A 149 -16.49 4.58 0.55
N ASN A 150 -15.47 4.19 1.34
CA ASN A 150 -15.28 4.65 2.70
C ASN A 150 -14.43 5.93 2.75
N GLU A 151 -14.47 6.64 3.87
CA GLU A 151 -13.58 7.77 4.12
C GLU A 151 -12.13 7.29 4.27
N PRO A 152 -11.14 7.98 3.67
CA PRO A 152 -9.73 7.68 3.91
C PRO A 152 -9.32 8.06 5.34
N MET A 153 -8.30 7.39 5.86
CA MET A 153 -7.63 7.86 7.07
C MET A 153 -6.87 9.14 6.74
N ILE A 154 -7.11 10.23 7.49
CA ILE A 154 -6.44 11.51 7.28
C ILE A 154 -5.60 11.85 8.49
N VAL A 155 -4.30 12.03 8.26
CA VAL A 155 -3.32 12.37 9.30
C VAL A 155 -2.63 13.67 8.94
N VAL A 156 -2.67 14.62 9.85
CA VAL A 156 -1.96 15.89 9.74
C VAL A 156 -0.62 15.76 10.44
N VAL A 157 0.44 16.09 9.73
CA VAL A 157 1.83 16.04 10.18
C VAL A 157 2.33 17.46 10.35
N ASP A 158 2.67 17.83 11.57
CA ASP A 158 3.25 19.14 11.89
C ASP A 158 4.76 19.05 11.71
N LYS A 159 5.29 19.57 10.61
CA LYS A 159 6.71 19.88 10.51
C LYS A 159 6.93 21.29 11.03
N ASN A 160 7.32 21.42 12.29
CA ASN A 160 7.89 22.66 12.80
C ASN A 160 9.24 22.88 12.08
N TYR A 161 9.23 23.67 11.01
CA TYR A 161 10.45 24.24 10.44
C TYR A 161 11.00 25.24 11.46
N HIS A 162 11.88 24.79 12.33
CA HIS A 162 12.76 25.70 13.03
C HIS A 162 13.80 26.23 12.04
N ASN A 163 13.54 27.45 11.54
CA ASN A 163 14.59 28.26 10.92
C ASN A 163 15.81 28.32 11.87
N GLY A 164 16.86 27.60 11.48
CA GLY A 164 18.24 27.95 11.75
C GLY A 164 18.67 28.12 13.21
N ILE A 165 18.72 27.05 14.02
CA ILE A 165 19.74 26.87 15.07
C ILE A 165 19.89 25.36 15.25
N ASN A 166 21.15 24.88 15.17
CA ASN A 166 21.54 23.51 15.45
C ASN A 166 21.11 23.09 16.86
N THR A 167 20.08 22.27 16.97
CA THR A 167 19.83 21.47 18.16
C THR A 167 19.69 20.02 17.72
N SER A 168 20.32 19.15 18.50
CA SER A 168 20.50 17.71 18.34
C SER A 168 19.28 16.95 17.79
N PRO A 169 19.45 15.80 17.12
CA PRO A 169 18.35 14.99 16.61
C PRO A 169 17.62 14.34 17.79
N GLN A 170 16.66 15.05 18.34
CA GLN A 170 15.64 14.45 19.21
C GLN A 170 14.49 14.03 18.30
N ASN A 171 14.13 12.74 18.41
CA ASN A 171 13.04 12.00 17.78
C ASN A 171 12.02 12.90 17.08
N ASP A 172 12.07 12.89 15.74
CA ASP A 172 11.16 13.70 14.91
C ASP A 172 9.74 13.15 15.12
N ASP A 173 8.93 13.87 15.87
CA ASP A 173 7.54 13.53 16.20
C ASP A 173 6.75 13.20 14.91
N SER A 174 7.10 13.85 13.82
CA SER A 174 6.55 13.63 12.48
C SER A 174 6.79 12.21 11.96
N THR A 175 7.97 11.64 12.19
CA THR A 175 8.32 10.27 11.78
C THR A 175 7.47 9.24 12.51
N GLU A 176 7.30 9.43 13.83
CA GLU A 176 6.50 8.51 14.65
C GLU A 176 5.01 8.59 14.30
N VAL A 177 4.50 9.80 13.98
CA VAL A 177 3.11 10.00 13.51
C VAL A 177 2.87 9.26 12.20
N ILE A 178 3.75 9.39 11.21
CA ILE A 178 3.64 8.70 9.92
C ILE A 178 3.71 7.18 10.12
N LYS A 179 4.67 6.70 10.88
CA LYS A 179 4.82 5.28 11.21
C LYS A 179 3.56 4.69 11.84
N LYS A 180 3.00 5.37 12.86
CA LYS A 180 1.78 4.94 13.53
C LYS A 180 0.58 4.89 12.57
N ALA A 181 0.44 5.88 11.69
CA ALA A 181 -0.61 5.91 10.68
C ALA A 181 -0.51 4.73 9.71
N VAL A 182 0.70 4.43 9.22
CA VAL A 182 0.94 3.30 8.32
C VAL A 182 0.64 1.98 8.99
N LEU A 183 1.10 1.77 10.22
CA LEU A 183 0.82 0.53 10.97
C LEU A 183 -0.67 0.36 11.24
N GLN A 184 -1.38 1.42 11.60
CA GLN A 184 -2.83 1.39 11.81
C GLN A 184 -3.58 1.04 10.53
N LEU A 185 -3.20 1.63 9.39
CA LEU A 185 -3.78 1.33 8.08
C LEU A 185 -3.60 -0.14 7.68
N LEU A 186 -2.45 -0.73 8.00
CA LEU A 186 -2.11 -2.10 7.59
C LEU A 186 -2.67 -3.16 8.55
N SER A 187 -3.17 -2.76 9.72
CA SER A 187 -3.81 -3.64 10.71
C SER A 187 -5.34 -3.66 10.62
N ALA A 188 -5.93 -2.78 9.82
CA ALA A 188 -7.38 -2.70 9.61
C ALA A 188 -7.84 -3.61 8.46
#